data_f3375eaee7c1fbb7ca241cefe6efe4a5
#
_entry.id   f3375eaee7c1fbb7ca241cefe6efe4a5
#
_cell.length_a   1.000
_cell.length_b   1.000
_cell.length_c   1.000
_cell.angle_alpha   90.00
_cell.angle_beta   90.00
_cell.angle_gamma   90.00
#
_symmetry.space_group_name_H-M   'P 1'
#
loop_
_entity.id
_entity.type
_entity.pdbx_description
1 polymer ?
#
loop_
_entity_poly.entity_id
_entity_poly.type
_entity_poly.pdbx_seq_one_letter_code
_entity_poly.pdbx_strand_id
1 'polypeptide(L)'
;MYRKTYALIDCDVIKSNIEKIRETYNDYKYYFGVVKANAYGHGIYVINAMIDAGINYLAVATLEEALNIRKLNKKISVLVLEPIDASDAKVAALNNITITIDDVENFKDILNQKVKLKFHMKIDTGMNRFGLKKSEDADYIYKNSNNILVLEGIFTQLYSGFGEELKKEENRFLEITKNIDLSKVPIVHLDRSLTLEQHERFSFANGVRLGIIMYGFPKRVYQPSLKRRIYNFVLRKKTTSEESVLKLNTAFKFYTTVMETKSVLPGEVVGYGGMYDSKENSKIAILPYGFADFTFIKPTNVYIKNKKYKIITNYMDITSVIVDDSVKSGDMVEIFGDLIKIRDVAEEAGVNVYKLLCSVTTRVPRVYKYQNKEVEVNYLGGLDEKI
;
A
#
# COMPACT_ATOMS: atom_id res chain seq x y z
N MET A 1 12.65 -14.86 18.04
CA MET A 1 13.03 -14.84 16.61
C MET A 1 14.23 -15.76 16.36
N TYR A 2 14.07 -16.76 15.50
CA TYR A 2 15.19 -17.65 15.12
C TYR A 2 16.03 -17.02 14.01
N ARG A 3 15.38 -16.34 13.07
CA ARG A 3 16.03 -15.67 11.95
C ARG A 3 16.31 -14.22 12.28
N LYS A 4 17.52 -13.73 11.94
CA LYS A 4 17.95 -12.36 12.22
C LYS A 4 17.56 -11.36 11.12
N THR A 5 16.81 -11.80 10.11
CA THR A 5 16.25 -10.98 9.03
C THR A 5 14.79 -10.69 9.34
N TYR A 6 14.41 -9.41 9.43
CA TYR A 6 13.06 -9.01 9.82
C TYR A 6 12.69 -7.63 9.25
N ALA A 7 11.41 -7.40 9.12
CA ALA A 7 10.86 -6.09 8.82
C ALA A 7 10.32 -5.45 10.11
N LEU A 8 10.84 -4.29 10.46
CA LEU A 8 10.31 -3.48 11.56
C LEU A 8 9.21 -2.57 11.04
N ILE A 9 8.02 -2.69 11.61
CA ILE A 9 6.85 -1.88 11.30
C ILE A 9 6.54 -0.97 12.49
N ASP A 10 6.82 0.31 12.32
CA ASP A 10 6.57 1.32 13.36
C ASP A 10 5.12 1.83 13.27
N CYS A 11 4.25 1.24 14.09
CA CYS A 11 2.83 1.59 14.13
C CYS A 11 2.57 2.96 14.77
N ASP A 12 3.46 3.44 15.65
CA ASP A 12 3.36 4.80 16.20
C ASP A 12 3.60 5.84 15.11
N VAL A 13 4.50 5.56 14.17
CA VAL A 13 4.71 6.39 12.97
C VAL A 13 3.47 6.40 12.08
N ILE A 14 2.83 5.25 11.83
CA ILE A 14 1.58 5.18 11.05
C ILE A 14 0.49 6.02 11.71
N LYS A 15 0.33 5.88 13.03
CA LYS A 15 -0.62 6.66 13.82
C LYS A 15 -0.37 8.15 13.67
N SER A 16 0.86 8.60 13.92
CA SER A 16 1.25 10.01 13.79
C SER A 16 1.04 10.57 12.38
N ASN A 17 1.34 9.77 11.34
CA ASN A 17 1.09 10.17 9.96
C ASN A 17 -0.40 10.42 9.70
N ILE A 18 -1.27 9.50 10.15
CA ILE A 18 -2.72 9.62 9.97
C ILE A 18 -3.28 10.82 10.73
N GLU A 19 -2.83 11.05 11.97
CA GLU A 19 -3.23 12.20 12.76
C GLU A 19 -2.89 13.52 12.04
N LYS A 20 -1.67 13.68 11.54
CA LYS A 20 -1.26 14.85 10.74
C LYS A 20 -2.10 15.02 9.45
N ILE A 21 -2.40 13.92 8.76
CA ILE A 21 -3.26 13.97 7.56
C ILE A 21 -4.65 14.46 7.94
N ARG A 22 -5.24 13.96 9.03
CA ARG A 22 -6.57 14.35 9.48
C ARG A 22 -6.63 15.77 10.04
N GLU A 23 -5.58 16.25 10.68
CA GLU A 23 -5.46 17.63 11.12
C GLU A 23 -5.41 18.60 9.92
N THR A 24 -4.66 18.23 8.88
CA THR A 24 -4.51 19.05 7.66
C THR A 24 -5.76 19.02 6.78
N TYR A 25 -6.41 17.88 6.67
CA TYR A 25 -7.59 17.63 5.82
C TYR A 25 -8.74 17.12 6.70
N ASN A 26 -9.27 18.00 7.54
CA ASN A 26 -10.22 17.67 8.61
C ASN A 26 -11.70 17.73 8.19
N ASP A 27 -11.99 18.01 6.95
CA ASP A 27 -13.33 18.24 6.40
C ASP A 27 -14.02 16.97 5.86
N TYR A 28 -13.37 15.79 5.99
CA TYR A 28 -13.97 14.50 5.68
C TYR A 28 -14.61 13.86 6.92
N LYS A 29 -15.77 13.22 6.71
CA LYS A 29 -16.45 12.43 7.75
C LYS A 29 -15.91 11.00 7.80
N TYR A 30 -15.56 10.44 6.63
CA TYR A 30 -15.09 9.06 6.49
C TYR A 30 -13.64 9.02 5.99
N TYR A 31 -12.77 8.45 6.82
CA TYR A 31 -11.37 8.20 6.49
C TYR A 31 -11.18 6.71 6.30
N PHE A 32 -11.04 6.29 5.05
CA PHE A 32 -10.80 4.90 4.70
C PHE A 32 -9.31 4.60 4.80
N GLY A 33 -8.92 3.67 5.66
CA GLY A 33 -7.59 3.08 5.65
C GLY A 33 -7.50 1.96 4.61
N VAL A 34 -6.75 2.17 3.53
CA VAL A 34 -6.57 1.14 2.49
C VAL A 34 -5.46 0.18 2.91
N VAL A 35 -5.85 -1.06 3.22
CA VAL A 35 -4.98 -2.10 3.79
C VAL A 35 -4.88 -3.36 2.91
N LYS A 36 -5.19 -3.23 1.63
CA LYS A 36 -5.02 -4.31 0.64
C LYS A 36 -3.56 -4.74 0.48
N ALA A 37 -3.33 -5.91 -0.12
CA ALA A 37 -2.01 -6.52 -0.28
C ALA A 37 -1.25 -6.59 1.07
N ASN A 38 -1.93 -7.12 2.11
CA ASN A 38 -1.41 -7.21 3.46
C ASN A 38 -0.90 -5.85 3.98
N ALA A 39 -1.76 -4.82 3.88
CA ALA A 39 -1.45 -3.43 4.22
C ALA A 39 -0.19 -2.91 3.48
N TYR A 40 -0.14 -3.11 2.14
CA TYR A 40 1.04 -2.79 1.32
C TYR A 40 2.33 -3.44 1.85
N GLY A 41 2.25 -4.70 2.25
CA GLY A 41 3.38 -5.45 2.80
C GLY A 41 3.70 -5.19 4.28
N HIS A 42 3.08 -4.19 4.91
CA HIS A 42 3.29 -3.90 6.34
C HIS A 42 2.68 -4.97 7.26
N GLY A 43 1.65 -5.70 6.78
CA GLY A 43 0.90 -6.65 7.58
C GLY A 43 -0.32 -6.04 8.28
N ILE A 44 -1.36 -6.85 8.47
CA ILE A 44 -2.67 -6.36 8.94
C ILE A 44 -2.69 -5.92 10.41
N TYR A 45 -1.68 -6.22 11.21
CA TYR A 45 -1.61 -5.78 12.61
C TYR A 45 -1.52 -4.25 12.78
N VAL A 46 -1.20 -3.50 11.71
CA VAL A 46 -1.21 -2.03 11.69
C VAL A 46 -2.61 -1.42 11.89
N ILE A 47 -3.69 -2.19 11.70
CA ILE A 47 -5.07 -1.67 11.75
C ILE A 47 -5.44 -1.06 13.10
N ASN A 48 -4.92 -1.58 14.22
CA ASN A 48 -5.22 -1.02 15.53
C ASN A 48 -4.69 0.42 15.66
N ALA A 49 -3.45 0.66 15.26
CA ALA A 49 -2.87 2.00 15.25
C ALA A 49 -3.63 2.96 14.29
N MET A 50 -4.13 2.43 13.17
CA MET A 50 -4.95 3.21 12.23
C MET A 50 -6.30 3.60 12.86
N ILE A 51 -6.97 2.66 13.53
CA ILE A 51 -8.24 2.92 14.21
C ILE A 51 -8.05 3.94 15.34
N ASP A 52 -7.00 3.79 16.14
CA ASP A 52 -6.66 4.72 17.21
C ASP A 52 -6.33 6.13 16.69
N ALA A 53 -5.82 6.24 15.46
CA ALA A 53 -5.60 7.50 14.75
C ALA A 53 -6.87 8.09 14.10
N GLY A 54 -8.02 7.37 14.19
CA GLY A 54 -9.32 7.83 13.71
C GLY A 54 -9.67 7.39 12.28
N ILE A 55 -9.02 6.35 11.75
CA ILE A 55 -9.58 5.61 10.60
C ILE A 55 -10.87 4.95 11.06
N ASN A 56 -11.97 5.25 10.37
CA ASN A 56 -13.29 4.76 10.74
C ASN A 56 -13.88 3.79 9.70
N TYR A 57 -13.15 3.51 8.63
CA TYR A 57 -13.48 2.54 7.60
C TYR A 57 -12.19 1.90 7.05
N LEU A 58 -12.16 0.60 6.83
CA LEU A 58 -11.04 -0.06 6.14
C LEU A 58 -11.46 -0.42 4.71
N ALA A 59 -10.49 -0.43 3.79
CA ALA A 59 -10.73 -0.86 2.41
C ALA A 59 -9.65 -1.85 1.96
N VAL A 60 -10.09 -2.95 1.40
CA VAL A 60 -9.27 -4.06 0.89
C VAL A 60 -9.58 -4.34 -0.58
N ALA A 61 -8.78 -5.17 -1.24
CA ALA A 61 -9.06 -5.56 -2.61
C ALA A 61 -10.09 -6.68 -2.66
N THR A 62 -9.91 -7.77 -1.90
CA THR A 62 -10.66 -9.01 -2.03
C THR A 62 -11.44 -9.36 -0.76
N LEU A 63 -12.38 -10.30 -0.90
CA LEU A 63 -13.16 -10.81 0.22
C LEU A 63 -12.29 -11.54 1.24
N GLU A 64 -11.27 -12.29 0.79
CA GLU A 64 -10.33 -13.01 1.67
C GLU A 64 -9.54 -12.04 2.56
N GLU A 65 -9.11 -10.90 2.01
CA GLU A 65 -8.45 -9.85 2.80
C GLU A 65 -9.40 -9.29 3.87
N ALA A 66 -10.68 -9.07 3.53
CA ALA A 66 -11.68 -8.62 4.48
C ALA A 66 -11.94 -9.65 5.59
N LEU A 67 -12.04 -10.93 5.23
CA LEU A 67 -12.19 -12.03 6.19
C LEU A 67 -10.98 -12.14 7.12
N ASN A 68 -9.77 -11.88 6.59
CA ASN A 68 -8.56 -11.86 7.42
C ASN A 68 -8.58 -10.71 8.43
N ILE A 69 -9.08 -9.53 8.05
CA ILE A 69 -9.31 -8.41 8.99
C ILE A 69 -10.30 -8.82 10.08
N ARG A 70 -11.37 -9.54 9.74
CA ARG A 70 -12.39 -9.98 10.70
C ARG A 70 -11.87 -10.90 11.81
N LYS A 71 -10.75 -11.61 11.56
CA LYS A 71 -10.04 -12.39 12.60
C LYS A 71 -9.46 -11.49 13.69
N LEU A 72 -9.02 -10.28 13.33
CA LEU A 72 -8.42 -9.31 14.26
C LEU A 72 -9.43 -8.30 14.80
N ASN A 73 -10.35 -7.84 13.97
CA ASN A 73 -11.34 -6.82 14.36
C ASN A 73 -12.71 -7.11 13.76
N LYS A 74 -13.69 -7.34 14.64
CA LYS A 74 -15.07 -7.66 14.26
C LYS A 74 -15.97 -6.43 14.08
N LYS A 75 -15.52 -5.22 14.50
CA LYS A 75 -16.38 -4.05 14.61
C LYS A 75 -16.18 -3.03 13.48
N ILE A 76 -14.92 -2.77 13.08
CA ILE A 76 -14.62 -1.76 12.07
C ILE A 76 -15.32 -2.06 10.75
N SER A 77 -15.88 -1.06 10.09
CA SER A 77 -16.44 -1.23 8.75
C SER A 77 -15.35 -1.58 7.75
N VAL A 78 -15.61 -2.54 6.85
CA VAL A 78 -14.67 -3.00 5.83
C VAL A 78 -15.36 -3.02 4.47
N LEU A 79 -14.79 -2.34 3.48
CA LEU A 79 -15.21 -2.32 2.09
C LEU A 79 -14.26 -3.19 1.24
N VAL A 80 -14.82 -4.12 0.50
CA VAL A 80 -14.12 -4.82 -0.59
C VAL A 80 -14.23 -3.99 -1.85
N LEU A 81 -13.09 -3.56 -2.41
CA LEU A 81 -13.03 -2.62 -3.54
C LEU A 81 -13.23 -3.28 -4.92
N GLU A 82 -13.02 -4.58 -5.02
CA GLU A 82 -13.32 -5.39 -6.21
C GLU A 82 -14.74 -5.94 -6.08
N PRO A 83 -15.48 -6.11 -7.20
CA PRO A 83 -16.77 -6.81 -7.14
C PRO A 83 -16.53 -8.26 -6.69
N ILE A 84 -17.53 -8.83 -6.03
CA ILE A 84 -17.53 -10.24 -5.62
C ILE A 84 -18.54 -11.04 -6.46
N ASP A 85 -18.34 -12.35 -6.54
CA ASP A 85 -19.35 -13.25 -7.10
C ASP A 85 -20.58 -13.32 -6.19
N ALA A 86 -21.77 -13.46 -6.78
CA ALA A 86 -23.01 -13.53 -6.01
C ALA A 86 -23.05 -14.74 -5.07
N SER A 87 -22.36 -15.84 -5.39
CA SER A 87 -22.22 -17.01 -4.50
C SER A 87 -21.57 -16.67 -3.16
N ASP A 88 -20.73 -15.63 -3.09
CA ASP A 88 -20.00 -15.19 -1.92
C ASP A 88 -20.76 -14.17 -1.06
N ALA A 89 -21.92 -13.69 -1.56
CA ALA A 89 -22.75 -12.70 -0.88
C ALA A 89 -23.12 -13.11 0.55
N LYS A 90 -23.43 -14.40 0.77
CA LYS A 90 -23.74 -14.93 2.10
C LYS A 90 -22.55 -14.86 3.05
N VAL A 91 -21.36 -15.13 2.57
CA VAL A 91 -20.11 -15.05 3.36
C VAL A 91 -19.85 -13.60 3.76
N ALA A 92 -19.98 -12.67 2.81
CA ALA A 92 -19.83 -11.24 3.09
C ALA A 92 -20.85 -10.75 4.14
N ALA A 93 -22.13 -11.16 4.00
CA ALA A 93 -23.19 -10.80 4.92
C ALA A 93 -22.95 -11.30 6.35
N LEU A 94 -22.59 -12.58 6.52
CA LEU A 94 -22.30 -13.19 7.81
C LEU A 94 -21.13 -12.54 8.55
N ASN A 95 -20.21 -11.93 7.80
CA ASN A 95 -19.05 -11.26 8.35
C ASN A 95 -19.17 -9.72 8.38
N ASN A 96 -20.38 -9.19 8.12
CA ASN A 96 -20.64 -7.74 8.10
C ASN A 96 -19.61 -6.97 7.21
N ILE A 97 -19.37 -7.46 5.99
CA ILE A 97 -18.46 -6.88 5.02
C ILE A 97 -19.31 -6.13 3.99
N THR A 98 -18.95 -4.87 3.72
CA THR A 98 -19.53 -4.06 2.65
C THR A 98 -18.86 -4.41 1.33
N ILE A 99 -19.62 -4.59 0.27
CA ILE A 99 -19.16 -5.01 -1.05
C ILE A 99 -19.18 -3.86 -2.06
N THR A 100 -18.51 -4.04 -3.19
CA THR A 100 -18.61 -3.15 -4.34
C THR A 100 -19.54 -3.76 -5.38
N ILE A 101 -20.44 -2.93 -5.93
CA ILE A 101 -21.25 -3.25 -7.10
C ILE A 101 -20.86 -2.29 -8.22
N ASP A 102 -20.58 -2.83 -9.40
CA ASP A 102 -20.01 -2.13 -10.54
C ASP A 102 -20.75 -2.33 -11.86
N ASP A 103 -21.75 -3.22 -11.87
CA ASP A 103 -22.67 -3.41 -12.98
C ASP A 103 -24.07 -3.88 -12.54
N VAL A 104 -25.06 -3.81 -13.45
CA VAL A 104 -26.47 -4.11 -13.18
C VAL A 104 -26.72 -5.61 -13.02
N GLU A 105 -26.00 -6.47 -13.74
CA GLU A 105 -26.20 -7.92 -13.65
C GLU A 105 -25.66 -8.44 -12.31
N ASN A 106 -24.45 -8.00 -11.91
CA ASN A 106 -23.91 -8.30 -10.58
C ASN A 106 -24.84 -7.83 -9.45
N PHE A 107 -25.46 -6.65 -9.60
CA PHE A 107 -26.47 -6.14 -8.65
C PHE A 107 -27.67 -7.09 -8.54
N LYS A 108 -28.24 -7.52 -9.68
CA LYS A 108 -29.40 -8.45 -9.72
C LYS A 108 -29.06 -9.80 -9.10
N ASP A 109 -27.90 -10.34 -9.45
CA ASP A 109 -27.46 -11.66 -8.99
C ASP A 109 -27.24 -11.67 -7.46
N ILE A 110 -26.63 -10.61 -6.91
CA ILE A 110 -26.47 -10.45 -5.47
C ILE A 110 -27.82 -10.22 -4.77
N LEU A 111 -28.72 -9.41 -5.35
CA LEU A 111 -30.04 -9.19 -4.80
C LEU A 111 -30.85 -10.49 -4.73
N ASN A 112 -30.70 -11.36 -5.71
CA ASN A 112 -31.36 -12.68 -5.76
C ASN A 112 -30.90 -13.64 -4.65
N GLN A 113 -29.73 -13.40 -4.03
CA GLN A 113 -29.28 -14.18 -2.87
C GLN A 113 -30.10 -13.92 -1.61
N LYS A 114 -30.89 -12.83 -1.57
CA LYS A 114 -31.80 -12.47 -0.47
C LYS A 114 -31.12 -12.38 0.90
N VAL A 115 -29.85 -11.97 0.91
CA VAL A 115 -29.05 -11.75 2.13
C VAL A 115 -28.90 -10.26 2.38
N LYS A 116 -28.96 -9.86 3.66
CA LYS A 116 -28.81 -8.45 4.01
C LYS A 116 -27.36 -8.01 3.90
N LEU A 117 -27.09 -7.13 2.95
CA LEU A 117 -25.76 -6.61 2.64
C LEU A 117 -25.78 -5.08 2.45
N LYS A 118 -24.68 -4.46 2.78
CA LYS A 118 -24.35 -3.10 2.38
C LYS A 118 -23.43 -3.11 1.17
N PHE A 119 -23.60 -2.13 0.30
CA PHE A 119 -22.70 -1.99 -0.83
C PHE A 119 -22.36 -0.54 -1.13
N HIS A 120 -21.21 -0.36 -1.79
CA HIS A 120 -20.87 0.89 -2.46
C HIS A 120 -20.96 0.70 -3.97
N MET A 121 -21.71 1.59 -4.62
CA MET A 121 -21.82 1.63 -6.08
C MET A 121 -20.55 2.27 -6.66
N LYS A 122 -19.93 1.60 -7.59
CA LYS A 122 -18.71 2.08 -8.24
C LYS A 122 -19.00 2.70 -9.59
N ILE A 123 -18.50 3.91 -9.80
CA ILE A 123 -18.61 4.68 -11.04
C ILE A 123 -17.25 4.66 -11.75
N ASP A 124 -17.24 4.43 -13.06
CA ASP A 124 -16.06 4.54 -13.91
C ASP A 124 -15.99 5.89 -14.58
N THR A 125 -15.15 6.76 -14.05
CA THR A 125 -14.95 8.12 -14.57
C THR A 125 -13.86 8.22 -15.65
N GLY A 126 -13.33 7.07 -16.12
CA GLY A 126 -12.35 7.05 -17.19
C GLY A 126 -11.14 6.13 -16.94
N MET A 127 -11.07 5.47 -15.76
CA MET A 127 -10.00 4.50 -15.49
C MET A 127 -10.15 3.19 -16.29
N ASN A 128 -11.36 2.88 -16.76
CA ASN A 128 -11.68 1.72 -17.57
C ASN A 128 -11.27 0.37 -16.94
N ARG A 129 -11.59 0.20 -15.66
CA ARG A 129 -11.28 -1.04 -14.93
C ARG A 129 -12.54 -1.72 -14.41
N PHE A 130 -13.23 -1.10 -13.46
CA PHE A 130 -14.51 -1.51 -12.88
C PHE A 130 -15.39 -0.29 -12.72
N GLY A 131 -16.70 -0.43 -12.84
CA GLY A 131 -17.66 0.63 -12.53
C GLY A 131 -18.62 0.95 -13.68
N LEU A 132 -19.73 1.54 -13.28
CA LEU A 132 -20.81 1.96 -14.18
C LEU A 132 -20.36 3.15 -15.04
N LYS A 133 -20.73 3.11 -16.31
CA LYS A 133 -20.43 4.17 -17.29
C LYS A 133 -21.66 4.93 -17.77
N LYS A 134 -22.86 4.46 -17.47
CA LYS A 134 -24.13 5.02 -17.93
C LYS A 134 -24.96 5.48 -16.75
N SER A 135 -25.64 6.61 -16.89
CA SER A 135 -26.53 7.14 -15.86
C SER A 135 -27.75 6.25 -15.64
N GLU A 136 -28.22 5.56 -16.69
CA GLU A 136 -29.37 4.65 -16.62
C GLU A 136 -29.09 3.46 -15.70
N ASP A 137 -27.87 2.92 -15.78
CA ASP A 137 -27.44 1.79 -14.94
C ASP A 137 -27.31 2.22 -13.46
N ALA A 138 -26.72 3.38 -13.21
CA ALA A 138 -26.59 3.95 -11.87
C ALA A 138 -27.98 4.26 -11.25
N ASP A 139 -28.88 4.84 -12.04
CA ASP A 139 -30.26 5.15 -11.63
C ASP A 139 -31.05 3.85 -11.34
N TYR A 140 -30.87 2.82 -12.17
CA TYR A 140 -31.49 1.51 -11.95
C TYR A 140 -31.07 0.90 -10.61
N ILE A 141 -29.77 0.85 -10.30
CA ILE A 141 -29.25 0.31 -9.04
C ILE A 141 -29.74 1.15 -7.86
N TYR A 142 -29.70 2.51 -7.99
CA TYR A 142 -30.16 3.41 -6.94
C TYR A 142 -31.64 3.16 -6.57
N LYS A 143 -32.53 3.10 -7.57
CA LYS A 143 -33.96 2.91 -7.40
C LYS A 143 -34.35 1.53 -6.89
N ASN A 144 -33.59 0.51 -7.22
CA ASN A 144 -33.86 -0.88 -6.81
C ASN A 144 -33.11 -1.30 -5.52
N SER A 145 -32.28 -0.40 -4.97
CA SER A 145 -31.71 -0.58 -3.64
C SER A 145 -32.81 -0.59 -2.57
N ASN A 146 -32.66 -1.45 -1.59
CA ASN A 146 -33.71 -1.66 -0.58
C ASN A 146 -33.09 -2.02 0.78
N ASN A 147 -33.91 -2.48 1.74
CA ASN A 147 -33.48 -2.87 3.08
C ASN A 147 -32.71 -4.21 3.14
N ILE A 148 -32.64 -4.96 2.03
CA ILE A 148 -31.86 -6.20 1.88
C ILE A 148 -30.49 -5.87 1.27
N LEU A 149 -30.47 -5.19 0.13
CA LEU A 149 -29.24 -4.76 -0.52
C LEU A 149 -29.16 -3.21 -0.43
N VAL A 150 -28.46 -2.78 0.62
CA VAL A 150 -28.48 -1.38 1.09
C VAL A 150 -27.35 -0.58 0.44
N LEU A 151 -27.71 0.46 -0.32
CA LEU A 151 -26.72 1.42 -0.82
C LEU A 151 -26.17 2.25 0.34
N GLU A 152 -24.94 1.99 0.75
CA GLU A 152 -24.24 2.72 1.79
C GLU A 152 -23.35 3.83 1.21
N GLY A 153 -22.81 3.64 -0.01
CA GLY A 153 -21.96 4.64 -0.61
C GLY A 153 -21.87 4.60 -2.13
N ILE A 154 -21.30 5.67 -2.69
CA ILE A 154 -20.96 5.78 -4.11
C ILE A 154 -19.51 6.25 -4.23
N PHE A 155 -18.74 5.65 -5.14
CA PHE A 155 -17.35 6.04 -5.32
C PHE A 155 -16.82 5.86 -6.73
N THR A 156 -15.71 6.54 -7.02
CA THR A 156 -14.90 6.28 -8.20
C THR A 156 -13.43 6.09 -7.85
N GLN A 157 -12.65 5.61 -8.80
CA GLN A 157 -11.20 5.61 -8.75
C GLN A 157 -10.66 6.60 -9.78
N LEU A 158 -10.26 7.77 -9.32
CA LEU A 158 -9.66 8.79 -10.16
C LEU A 158 -8.34 8.29 -10.74
N TYR A 159 -8.18 8.30 -12.07
CA TYR A 159 -6.92 7.96 -12.74
C TYR A 159 -5.97 9.14 -12.76
N SER A 160 -6.49 10.36 -12.91
CA SER A 160 -5.74 11.59 -12.80
C SER A 160 -5.54 12.01 -11.34
N GLY A 161 -4.66 12.95 -11.11
CA GLY A 161 -4.44 13.53 -9.78
C GLY A 161 -4.64 15.03 -9.76
N PHE A 162 -4.73 15.71 -10.93
CA PHE A 162 -4.73 17.17 -11.01
C PHE A 162 -5.17 17.70 -12.37
N GLY A 163 -5.47 19.00 -12.41
CA GLY A 163 -5.68 19.77 -13.62
C GLY A 163 -6.99 19.46 -14.35
N GLU A 164 -7.01 19.68 -15.65
CA GLU A 164 -8.22 19.52 -16.50
C GLU A 164 -8.74 18.07 -16.51
N GLU A 165 -7.86 17.10 -16.43
CA GLU A 165 -8.26 15.69 -16.42
C GLU A 165 -9.06 15.35 -15.15
N LEU A 166 -8.64 15.88 -13.99
CA LEU A 166 -9.39 15.70 -12.73
C LEU A 166 -10.80 16.32 -12.85
N LYS A 167 -10.90 17.50 -13.44
CA LYS A 167 -12.20 18.16 -13.68
C LYS A 167 -13.09 17.40 -14.65
N LYS A 168 -12.51 16.75 -15.68
CA LYS A 168 -13.27 15.86 -16.58
C LYS A 168 -13.81 14.65 -15.83
N GLU A 169 -13.02 14.05 -14.92
CA GLU A 169 -13.45 12.92 -14.10
C GLU A 169 -14.58 13.32 -13.15
N GLU A 170 -14.49 14.50 -12.52
CA GLU A 170 -15.54 15.07 -11.69
C GLU A 170 -16.85 15.25 -12.47
N ASN A 171 -16.77 15.92 -13.63
CA ASN A 171 -17.94 16.15 -14.48
C ASN A 171 -18.58 14.83 -14.93
N ARG A 172 -17.76 13.82 -15.28
CA ARG A 172 -18.25 12.50 -15.66
C ARG A 172 -18.92 11.78 -14.49
N PHE A 173 -18.37 11.91 -13.28
CA PHE A 173 -19.00 11.36 -12.08
C PHE A 173 -20.40 11.98 -11.88
N LEU A 174 -20.49 13.29 -11.94
CA LEU A 174 -21.76 14.03 -11.79
C LEU A 174 -22.75 13.72 -12.92
N GLU A 175 -22.30 13.54 -14.16
CA GLU A 175 -23.16 13.14 -15.28
C GLU A 175 -23.75 11.73 -15.07
N ILE A 176 -22.93 10.76 -14.65
CA ILE A 176 -23.40 9.39 -14.42
C ILE A 176 -24.36 9.33 -13.23
N THR A 177 -24.13 10.18 -12.22
CA THR A 177 -24.96 10.23 -11.01
C THR A 177 -26.05 11.30 -11.03
N LYS A 178 -26.33 11.93 -12.16
CA LYS A 178 -27.23 13.11 -12.28
C LYS A 178 -28.67 12.91 -11.77
N ASN A 179 -29.15 11.66 -11.77
CA ASN A 179 -30.48 11.30 -11.27
C ASN A 179 -30.46 10.84 -9.82
N ILE A 180 -29.30 10.88 -9.16
CA ILE A 180 -29.12 10.45 -7.76
C ILE A 180 -28.93 11.68 -6.89
N ASP A 181 -29.72 11.81 -5.86
CA ASP A 181 -29.51 12.82 -4.82
C ASP A 181 -28.33 12.39 -3.93
N LEU A 182 -27.12 12.86 -4.27
CA LEU A 182 -25.89 12.50 -3.56
C LEU A 182 -25.92 12.92 -2.07
N SER A 183 -26.76 13.91 -1.70
CA SER A 183 -26.89 14.34 -0.30
C SER A 183 -27.60 13.29 0.57
N LYS A 184 -28.35 12.40 -0.04
CA LYS A 184 -29.04 11.27 0.62
C LYS A 184 -28.20 10.01 0.67
N VAL A 185 -27.06 9.97 -0.03
CA VAL A 185 -26.14 8.85 0.01
C VAL A 185 -25.21 9.01 1.22
N PRO A 186 -25.21 8.04 2.16
CA PRO A 186 -24.42 8.18 3.41
C PRO A 186 -22.94 8.47 3.19
N ILE A 187 -22.32 7.86 2.16
CA ILE A 187 -20.89 7.97 1.89
C ILE A 187 -20.62 8.20 0.41
N VAL A 188 -20.01 9.34 0.07
CA VAL A 188 -19.52 9.61 -1.28
C VAL A 188 -18.02 9.85 -1.23
N HIS A 189 -17.24 9.03 -1.94
CA HIS A 189 -15.78 9.09 -1.84
C HIS A 189 -15.05 8.95 -3.18
N LEU A 190 -14.40 10.03 -3.61
CA LEU A 190 -13.61 10.10 -4.84
C LEU A 190 -12.11 10.15 -4.50
N ASP A 191 -11.74 10.95 -3.50
CA ASP A 191 -10.37 11.24 -3.15
C ASP A 191 -9.57 10.04 -2.66
N ARG A 192 -8.29 10.06 -2.98
CA ARG A 192 -7.26 9.10 -2.61
C ARG A 192 -5.97 9.82 -2.24
N SER A 193 -4.98 9.11 -1.72
CA SER A 193 -3.69 9.66 -1.27
C SER A 193 -3.07 10.70 -2.22
N LEU A 194 -3.17 10.50 -3.53
CA LEU A 194 -2.58 11.43 -4.49
C LEU A 194 -3.44 12.68 -4.69
N THR A 195 -4.77 12.52 -4.81
CA THR A 195 -5.67 13.63 -5.12
C THR A 195 -5.89 14.54 -3.92
N LEU A 196 -5.88 14.00 -2.70
CA LEU A 196 -6.02 14.73 -1.45
C LEU A 196 -5.15 15.99 -1.35
N GLU A 197 -3.94 15.93 -1.88
CA GLU A 197 -2.97 17.03 -1.84
C GLU A 197 -2.98 17.91 -3.12
N GLN A 198 -3.93 17.73 -4.05
CA GLN A 198 -3.88 18.34 -5.37
C GLN A 198 -5.01 19.34 -5.64
N HIS A 199 -6.10 19.26 -4.90
CA HIS A 199 -7.26 20.12 -5.04
C HIS A 199 -8.04 20.19 -3.72
N GLU A 200 -8.96 21.12 -3.64
CA GLU A 200 -9.94 21.16 -2.56
C GLU A 200 -10.93 19.99 -2.66
N ARG A 201 -11.43 19.53 -1.52
CA ARG A 201 -12.41 18.45 -1.46
C ARG A 201 -13.62 18.75 -2.35
N PHE A 202 -14.07 17.75 -3.10
CA PHE A 202 -15.34 17.84 -3.83
C PHE A 202 -16.50 18.10 -2.86
N SER A 203 -17.29 19.13 -3.09
CA SER A 203 -18.33 19.60 -2.16
C SER A 203 -19.37 18.53 -1.80
N PHE A 204 -19.63 17.61 -2.72
CA PHE A 204 -20.56 16.49 -2.56
C PHE A 204 -19.94 15.22 -1.94
N ALA A 205 -18.61 15.18 -1.79
CA ALA A 205 -17.92 14.02 -1.22
C ALA A 205 -17.66 14.24 0.29
N ASN A 206 -17.78 13.18 1.07
CA ASN A 206 -17.56 13.19 2.52
C ASN A 206 -16.61 12.07 2.99
N GLY A 207 -16.01 11.33 2.06
CA GLY A 207 -15.06 10.28 2.34
C GLY A 207 -13.78 10.39 1.52
N VAL A 208 -12.65 9.96 2.11
CA VAL A 208 -11.33 9.90 1.48
C VAL A 208 -10.67 8.55 1.73
N ARG A 209 -9.99 8.00 0.70
CA ARG A 209 -9.27 6.73 0.81
C ARG A 209 -7.76 6.99 0.96
N LEU A 210 -7.27 6.82 2.18
CA LEU A 210 -5.87 6.94 2.52
C LEU A 210 -5.17 5.59 2.27
N GLY A 211 -4.20 5.57 1.39
CA GLY A 211 -3.37 4.40 1.08
C GLY A 211 -1.92 4.67 1.47
N ILE A 212 -1.06 4.76 0.47
CA ILE A 212 0.39 4.87 0.64
C ILE A 212 0.83 6.08 1.50
N ILE A 213 0.02 7.12 1.56
CA ILE A 213 0.29 8.33 2.35
C ILE A 213 0.36 8.03 3.85
N MET A 214 -0.47 7.11 4.37
CA MET A 214 -0.44 6.71 5.78
C MET A 214 0.89 6.07 6.19
N TYR A 215 1.55 5.41 5.24
CA TYR A 215 2.81 4.72 5.45
C TYR A 215 4.05 5.61 5.26
N GLY A 216 3.84 6.93 5.07
CA GLY A 216 4.91 7.91 5.00
C GLY A 216 5.35 8.31 3.60
N PHE A 217 4.47 8.15 2.61
CA PHE A 217 4.77 8.50 1.22
C PHE A 217 3.77 9.54 0.68
N PRO A 218 3.90 10.82 1.07
CA PRO A 218 3.12 11.92 0.52
C PRO A 218 3.46 12.14 -0.96
N LYS A 219 2.69 13.03 -1.63
CA LYS A 219 2.99 13.41 -3.01
C LYS A 219 4.45 13.88 -3.13
N ARG A 220 5.05 13.60 -4.26
CA ARG A 220 6.40 14.04 -4.58
C ARG A 220 6.33 15.05 -5.72
N VAL A 221 7.17 16.06 -5.67
CA VAL A 221 7.43 16.90 -6.84
C VAL A 221 7.92 16.01 -7.97
N TYR A 222 7.12 15.88 -9.01
CA TYR A 222 7.52 15.13 -10.19
C TYR A 222 8.48 15.98 -11.01
N GLN A 223 9.75 15.61 -11.00
CA GLN A 223 10.73 16.19 -11.93
C GLN A 223 10.77 15.32 -13.20
N PRO A 224 10.08 15.72 -14.27
CA PRO A 224 10.08 14.93 -15.49
C PRO A 224 11.47 14.92 -16.12
N SER A 225 11.84 13.79 -16.75
CA SER A 225 13.06 13.70 -17.55
C SER A 225 13.11 14.83 -18.60
N LEU A 226 14.31 15.21 -19.06
CA LEU A 226 14.47 16.30 -20.04
C LEU A 226 13.58 16.11 -21.27
N LYS A 227 13.49 14.87 -21.80
CA LYS A 227 12.58 14.53 -22.92
C LYS A 227 11.13 14.81 -22.58
N ARG A 228 10.68 14.47 -21.37
CA ARG A 228 9.31 14.70 -20.92
C ARG A 228 9.04 16.18 -20.64
N ARG A 229 10.04 16.95 -20.19
CA ARG A 229 9.94 18.42 -20.03
C ARG A 229 9.72 19.10 -21.38
N ILE A 230 10.49 18.71 -22.41
CA ILE A 230 10.33 19.22 -23.77
C ILE A 230 8.94 18.86 -24.32
N TYR A 231 8.51 17.60 -24.20
CA TYR A 231 7.20 17.14 -24.63
C TYR A 231 6.05 17.93 -23.94
N ASN A 232 6.14 18.10 -22.63
CA ASN A 232 5.15 18.86 -21.86
C ASN A 232 5.16 20.34 -22.21
N PHE A 233 6.32 20.92 -22.46
CA PHE A 233 6.45 22.31 -22.93
C PHE A 233 5.76 22.52 -24.29
N VAL A 234 6.03 21.63 -25.25
CA VAL A 234 5.40 21.67 -26.60
C VAL A 234 3.87 21.55 -26.48
N LEU A 235 3.37 20.69 -25.59
CA LEU A 235 1.93 20.49 -25.39
C LEU A 235 1.31 21.45 -24.37
N ARG A 236 2.03 22.47 -23.89
CA ARG A 236 1.59 23.43 -22.86
C ARG A 236 0.99 22.78 -21.60
N LYS A 237 1.45 21.57 -21.27
CA LYS A 237 1.00 20.86 -20.04
C LYS A 237 1.75 21.40 -18.83
N LYS A 238 1.02 21.93 -17.84
CA LYS A 238 1.60 22.27 -16.53
C LYS A 238 2.12 20.98 -15.85
N THR A 239 3.40 20.97 -15.46
CA THR A 239 4.08 19.78 -14.90
C THR A 239 4.62 19.99 -13.50
N THR A 240 4.29 21.08 -12.85
CA THR A 240 4.75 21.37 -11.49
C THR A 240 3.69 20.93 -10.50
N SER A 241 3.86 19.78 -9.87
CA SER A 241 3.20 19.51 -8.60
C SER A 241 3.99 20.26 -7.52
N GLU A 242 3.33 21.03 -6.71
CA GLU A 242 3.90 21.61 -5.50
C GLU A 242 4.39 20.51 -4.55
N GLU A 243 5.38 20.81 -3.73
CA GLU A 243 5.84 19.90 -2.69
C GLU A 243 4.70 19.64 -1.68
N SER A 244 4.67 18.44 -1.10
CA SER A 244 3.70 18.12 -0.06
C SER A 244 3.90 18.99 1.18
N VAL A 245 2.81 19.52 1.70
CA VAL A 245 2.80 20.23 2.98
C VAL A 245 2.97 19.26 4.16
N LEU A 246 2.69 17.98 3.94
CA LEU A 246 2.76 16.93 4.94
C LEU A 246 4.20 16.42 5.10
N LYS A 247 4.75 16.57 6.30
CA LYS A 247 6.02 15.96 6.69
C LYS A 247 5.74 14.63 7.39
N LEU A 248 5.78 13.55 6.62
CA LEU A 248 5.47 12.19 7.06
C LEU A 248 6.74 11.35 7.11
N ASN A 249 6.76 10.37 8.03
CA ASN A 249 7.87 9.45 8.20
C ASN A 249 7.48 8.06 7.67
N THR A 250 8.46 7.32 7.13
CA THR A 250 8.25 5.94 6.67
C THR A 250 8.18 5.00 7.85
N ALA A 251 7.16 4.13 7.85
CA ALA A 251 6.90 3.20 8.95
C ALA A 251 7.58 1.84 8.77
N PHE A 252 8.10 1.55 7.59
CA PHE A 252 8.67 0.24 7.23
C PHE A 252 10.19 0.33 7.14
N LYS A 253 10.89 -0.54 7.90
CA LYS A 253 12.35 -0.70 7.84
C LYS A 253 12.68 -2.17 7.68
N PHE A 254 13.75 -2.50 6.97
CA PHE A 254 14.16 -3.86 6.69
C PHE A 254 15.59 -4.09 7.12
N TYR A 255 15.78 -5.01 8.05
CA TYR A 255 17.04 -5.31 8.71
C TYR A 255 17.44 -6.77 8.57
N THR A 256 18.75 -6.99 8.65
CA THR A 256 19.37 -8.31 8.85
C THR A 256 20.63 -8.15 9.71
N THR A 257 21.40 -9.21 9.87
CA THR A 257 22.71 -9.17 10.52
C THR A 257 23.76 -9.85 9.64
N VAL A 258 25.01 -9.51 9.84
CA VAL A 258 26.12 -10.25 9.26
C VAL A 258 26.15 -11.65 9.89
N MET A 259 25.96 -12.69 9.08
CA MET A 259 26.02 -14.07 9.54
C MET A 259 27.48 -14.51 9.71
N GLU A 260 28.30 -14.23 8.70
CA GLU A 260 29.71 -14.63 8.62
C GLU A 260 30.50 -13.61 7.80
N THR A 261 31.80 -13.52 8.04
CA THR A 261 32.73 -12.81 7.16
C THR A 261 33.80 -13.76 6.64
N LYS A 262 34.19 -13.59 5.36
CA LYS A 262 35.22 -14.42 4.70
C LYS A 262 36.22 -13.52 3.96
N SER A 263 37.48 -13.96 3.95
CA SER A 263 38.48 -13.41 3.02
C SER A 263 38.35 -14.09 1.67
N VAL A 264 38.53 -13.34 0.61
CA VAL A 264 38.53 -13.79 -0.79
C VAL A 264 39.82 -13.28 -1.43
N LEU A 265 40.63 -14.21 -1.95
CA LEU A 265 41.94 -13.91 -2.54
C LEU A 265 41.82 -13.48 -4.00
N PRO A 266 42.83 -12.82 -4.58
CA PRO A 266 42.85 -12.52 -6.01
C PRO A 266 42.70 -13.78 -6.85
N GLY A 267 41.81 -13.77 -7.83
CA GLY A 267 41.48 -14.91 -8.69
C GLY A 267 40.46 -15.85 -8.16
N GLU A 268 40.03 -15.71 -6.88
CA GLU A 268 38.88 -16.45 -6.36
C GLU A 268 37.57 -15.78 -6.79
N VAL A 269 36.54 -16.60 -6.98
CA VAL A 269 35.23 -16.16 -7.46
C VAL A 269 34.18 -16.30 -6.36
N VAL A 270 33.18 -15.38 -6.39
CA VAL A 270 32.01 -15.44 -5.52
C VAL A 270 30.77 -15.59 -6.38
N GLY A 271 29.95 -16.57 -6.06
CA GLY A 271 28.67 -16.79 -6.72
C GLY A 271 28.68 -17.83 -7.83
N TYR A 272 27.47 -18.26 -8.20
CA TYR A 272 27.26 -19.20 -9.31
C TYR A 272 27.86 -18.62 -10.61
N GLY A 273 28.62 -19.43 -11.33
CA GLY A 273 29.23 -19.02 -12.59
C GLY A 273 30.26 -17.87 -12.47
N GLY A 274 30.78 -17.62 -11.25
CA GLY A 274 31.77 -16.56 -11.06
C GLY A 274 31.18 -15.15 -11.19
N MET A 275 30.04 -14.87 -10.56
CA MET A 275 29.36 -13.57 -10.64
C MET A 275 30.23 -12.39 -10.20
N TYR A 276 31.17 -12.62 -9.30
CA TYR A 276 32.19 -11.67 -8.89
C TYR A 276 33.54 -12.35 -8.89
N ASP A 277 34.51 -11.74 -9.56
CA ASP A 277 35.90 -12.17 -9.66
C ASP A 277 36.75 -11.18 -8.84
N SER A 278 37.39 -11.65 -7.78
CA SER A 278 38.19 -10.81 -6.90
C SER A 278 39.53 -10.46 -7.57
N LYS A 279 39.81 -9.17 -7.72
CA LYS A 279 41.05 -8.68 -8.31
C LYS A 279 42.13 -8.38 -7.26
N GLU A 280 41.72 -8.30 -6.00
CA GLU A 280 42.58 -7.98 -4.86
C GLU A 280 42.12 -8.76 -3.62
N ASN A 281 42.91 -8.74 -2.54
CA ASN A 281 42.50 -9.27 -1.28
C ASN A 281 41.22 -8.53 -0.82
N SER A 282 40.12 -9.24 -0.75
CA SER A 282 38.81 -8.71 -0.39
C SER A 282 38.24 -9.41 0.83
N LYS A 283 37.42 -8.72 1.57
CA LYS A 283 36.60 -9.30 2.62
C LYS A 283 35.15 -9.21 2.25
N ILE A 284 34.41 -10.29 2.40
CA ILE A 284 32.96 -10.31 2.16
C ILE A 284 32.20 -10.64 3.43
N ALA A 285 31.02 -10.05 3.57
CA ALA A 285 30.02 -10.42 4.57
C ALA A 285 28.89 -11.23 3.92
N ILE A 286 28.48 -12.29 4.59
CA ILE A 286 27.34 -13.13 4.22
C ILE A 286 26.13 -12.71 5.06
N LEU A 287 25.06 -12.34 4.38
CA LEU A 287 23.81 -11.86 4.98
C LEU A 287 22.69 -12.90 4.78
N PRO A 288 21.92 -13.27 5.83
CA PRO A 288 20.89 -14.31 5.75
C PRO A 288 19.57 -13.79 5.15
N TYR A 289 19.62 -13.13 3.99
CA TYR A 289 18.46 -12.81 3.17
C TYR A 289 18.82 -12.94 1.69
N GLY A 290 17.83 -13.26 0.88
CA GLY A 290 18.01 -13.38 -0.57
C GLY A 290 16.72 -13.00 -1.33
N PHE A 291 16.68 -13.36 -2.63
CA PHE A 291 15.54 -12.97 -3.47
C PHE A 291 14.22 -13.69 -3.09
N ALA A 292 14.27 -14.78 -2.31
CA ALA A 292 13.06 -15.40 -1.75
C ALA A 292 12.43 -14.57 -0.60
N ASP A 293 13.21 -13.68 0.01
CA ASP A 293 12.76 -12.78 1.07
C ASP A 293 12.33 -11.43 0.54
N PHE A 294 13.03 -10.97 -0.50
CA PHE A 294 12.84 -9.67 -1.12
C PHE A 294 12.90 -9.84 -2.63
N THR A 295 11.73 -10.18 -3.20
CA THR A 295 11.61 -10.59 -4.60
C THR A 295 11.68 -9.41 -5.56
N PHE A 296 12.21 -9.67 -6.78
CA PHE A 296 12.24 -8.76 -7.93
C PHE A 296 13.04 -7.47 -7.76
N ILE A 297 13.71 -7.27 -6.62
CA ILE A 297 14.47 -6.06 -6.34
C ILE A 297 15.87 -6.49 -5.95
N LYS A 298 16.85 -5.98 -6.71
CA LYS A 298 18.26 -6.13 -6.38
C LYS A 298 18.72 -4.84 -5.71
N PRO A 299 18.71 -4.75 -4.38
CA PRO A 299 19.35 -3.62 -3.74
C PRO A 299 20.83 -3.66 -4.11
N THR A 300 21.36 -2.52 -4.51
CA THR A 300 22.77 -2.42 -4.92
C THR A 300 23.69 -2.27 -3.73
N ASN A 301 23.15 -1.82 -2.62
CA ASN A 301 23.91 -1.48 -1.42
C ASN A 301 23.14 -1.82 -0.15
N VAL A 302 23.89 -1.96 0.96
CA VAL A 302 23.40 -2.04 2.34
C VAL A 302 24.21 -1.12 3.24
N TYR A 303 23.69 -0.78 4.43
CA TYR A 303 24.45 -0.07 5.45
C TYR A 303 24.80 -1.02 6.61
N ILE A 304 26.08 -0.97 7.02
CA ILE A 304 26.60 -1.67 8.22
C ILE A 304 27.41 -0.63 8.99
N LYS A 305 27.13 -0.45 10.29
CA LYS A 305 27.81 0.58 11.12
C LYS A 305 27.83 1.98 10.49
N ASN A 306 26.71 2.41 9.89
CA ASN A 306 26.57 3.71 9.22
C ASN A 306 27.45 3.90 7.99
N LYS A 307 28.05 2.83 7.43
CA LYS A 307 28.84 2.85 6.21
C LYS A 307 28.13 2.04 5.11
N LYS A 308 28.15 2.58 3.89
CA LYS A 308 27.53 1.98 2.70
C LYS A 308 28.46 0.93 2.09
N TYR A 309 27.93 -0.28 1.84
CA TYR A 309 28.65 -1.39 1.24
C TYR A 309 27.91 -1.96 0.04
N LYS A 310 28.65 -2.36 -0.98
CA LYS A 310 28.11 -2.86 -2.25
C LYS A 310 27.77 -4.34 -2.18
N ILE A 311 26.56 -4.68 -2.63
CA ILE A 311 26.14 -6.06 -2.85
C ILE A 311 26.82 -6.58 -4.12
N ILE A 312 27.42 -7.76 -4.03
CA ILE A 312 28.10 -8.42 -5.17
C ILE A 312 27.30 -9.60 -5.72
N THR A 313 26.61 -10.35 -4.84
CA THR A 313 25.76 -11.46 -5.26
C THR A 313 24.49 -11.49 -4.41
N ASN A 314 23.39 -11.96 -5.02
CA ASN A 314 22.13 -12.20 -4.34
C ASN A 314 21.60 -13.57 -4.77
N TYR A 315 21.51 -14.49 -3.81
CA TYR A 315 21.04 -15.86 -4.00
C TYR A 315 19.58 -15.98 -3.51
N MET A 316 19.06 -17.19 -3.49
CA MET A 316 17.71 -17.43 -2.99
C MET A 316 17.54 -17.01 -1.52
N ASP A 317 18.49 -17.35 -0.66
CA ASP A 317 18.41 -17.22 0.80
C ASP A 317 19.52 -16.37 1.41
N ILE A 318 20.53 -15.99 0.62
CA ILE A 318 21.76 -15.35 1.08
C ILE A 318 22.15 -14.20 0.13
N THR A 319 22.77 -13.18 0.68
CA THR A 319 23.39 -12.07 -0.07
C THR A 319 24.83 -11.91 0.36
N SER A 320 25.74 -11.69 -0.60
CA SER A 320 27.15 -11.39 -0.32
C SER A 320 27.45 -9.91 -0.61
N VAL A 321 28.21 -9.31 0.30
CA VAL A 321 28.53 -7.88 0.29
C VAL A 321 30.04 -7.70 0.48
N ILE A 322 30.69 -6.86 -0.33
CA ILE A 322 32.09 -6.48 -0.07
C ILE A 322 32.12 -5.54 1.13
N VAL A 323 33.01 -5.84 2.08
CA VAL A 323 33.14 -5.08 3.32
C VAL A 323 34.61 -4.83 3.66
N ASP A 324 34.88 -3.93 4.59
CA ASP A 324 36.20 -3.74 5.20
C ASP A 324 36.36 -4.51 6.52
N ASP A 325 37.52 -4.39 7.13
CA ASP A 325 37.90 -5.13 8.36
C ASP A 325 37.11 -4.74 9.60
N SER A 326 36.41 -3.59 9.57
CA SER A 326 35.58 -3.13 10.69
C SER A 326 34.32 -3.97 10.86
N VAL A 327 33.89 -4.68 9.80
CA VAL A 327 32.67 -5.49 9.80
C VAL A 327 32.92 -6.88 10.39
N LYS A 328 32.04 -7.28 11.30
CA LYS A 328 32.12 -8.57 12.01
C LYS A 328 30.76 -9.29 11.98
N SER A 329 30.81 -10.62 12.23
CA SER A 329 29.61 -11.43 12.47
C SER A 329 28.80 -10.84 13.63
N GLY A 330 27.47 -10.76 13.46
CA GLY A 330 26.52 -10.17 14.40
C GLY A 330 26.25 -8.66 14.17
N ASP A 331 27.04 -7.98 13.35
CA ASP A 331 26.78 -6.57 13.05
C ASP A 331 25.41 -6.39 12.37
N MET A 332 24.66 -5.37 12.82
CA MET A 332 23.36 -5.03 12.23
C MET A 332 23.53 -4.45 10.82
N VAL A 333 22.68 -4.87 9.92
CA VAL A 333 22.64 -4.44 8.51
C VAL A 333 21.28 -3.83 8.22
N GLU A 334 21.28 -2.60 7.72
CA GLU A 334 20.09 -1.96 7.17
C GLU A 334 20.06 -2.17 5.66
N ILE A 335 18.98 -2.81 5.17
CA ILE A 335 18.70 -2.98 3.75
C ILE A 335 17.97 -1.75 3.22
N PHE A 336 16.97 -1.27 3.97
CA PHE A 336 16.41 0.06 3.87
C PHE A 336 15.74 0.46 5.20
N GLY A 337 15.73 1.76 5.48
CA GLY A 337 15.21 2.27 6.75
C GLY A 337 15.52 3.76 6.94
N ASP A 338 16.29 4.05 7.96
CA ASP A 338 16.66 5.43 8.29
C ASP A 338 17.84 5.96 7.45
N LEU A 339 18.80 5.11 7.14
CA LEU A 339 20.02 5.43 6.40
C LEU A 339 19.84 5.29 4.88
N ILE A 340 19.23 4.18 4.44
CA ILE A 340 18.84 3.99 3.05
C ILE A 340 17.33 4.22 2.93
N LYS A 341 16.92 5.33 2.31
CA LYS A 341 15.50 5.58 2.16
C LYS A 341 14.88 4.62 1.16
N ILE A 342 13.72 4.08 1.51
CA ILE A 342 12.98 3.13 0.67
C ILE A 342 12.67 3.70 -0.73
N ARG A 343 12.52 5.03 -0.87
CA ARG A 343 12.34 5.69 -2.16
C ARG A 343 13.59 5.57 -3.04
N ASP A 344 14.77 5.70 -2.45
CA ASP A 344 16.04 5.63 -3.19
C ASP A 344 16.25 4.20 -3.71
N VAL A 345 15.97 3.19 -2.87
CA VAL A 345 15.99 1.78 -3.30
C VAL A 345 15.00 1.51 -4.44
N ALA A 346 13.80 2.08 -4.37
CA ALA A 346 12.80 1.93 -5.42
C ALA A 346 13.25 2.59 -6.74
N GLU A 347 13.87 3.76 -6.68
CA GLU A 347 14.42 4.47 -7.84
C GLU A 347 15.61 3.71 -8.46
N GLU A 348 16.56 3.25 -7.66
CA GLU A 348 17.69 2.43 -8.11
C GLU A 348 17.20 1.14 -8.80
N ALA A 349 16.15 0.52 -8.26
CA ALA A 349 15.55 -0.69 -8.82
C ALA A 349 14.62 -0.44 -10.03
N GLY A 350 14.34 0.82 -10.38
CA GLY A 350 13.41 1.18 -11.46
C GLY A 350 11.95 0.79 -11.19
N VAL A 351 11.54 0.69 -9.92
CA VAL A 351 10.20 0.32 -9.51
C VAL A 351 9.55 1.43 -8.67
N ASN A 352 8.22 1.37 -8.53
CA ASN A 352 7.53 2.24 -7.59
C ASN A 352 7.60 1.68 -6.15
N VAL A 353 7.39 2.56 -5.17
CA VAL A 353 7.42 2.20 -3.74
C VAL A 353 6.40 1.10 -3.40
N TYR A 354 5.23 1.08 -4.05
CA TYR A 354 4.22 0.04 -3.82
C TYR A 354 4.76 -1.35 -4.13
N LYS A 355 5.42 -1.49 -5.29
CA LYS A 355 6.02 -2.77 -5.70
C LYS A 355 7.13 -3.18 -4.73
N LEU A 356 7.95 -2.23 -4.30
CA LEU A 356 9.03 -2.49 -3.35
C LEU A 356 8.48 -2.99 -2.00
N LEU A 357 7.52 -2.29 -1.42
CA LEU A 357 6.92 -2.67 -0.14
C LEU A 357 6.28 -4.08 -0.20
N CYS A 358 5.50 -4.34 -1.28
CA CYS A 358 4.84 -5.63 -1.47
C CYS A 358 5.81 -6.77 -1.83
N SER A 359 7.07 -6.48 -2.20
CA SER A 359 8.05 -7.50 -2.57
C SER A 359 8.78 -8.10 -1.37
N VAL A 360 8.67 -7.53 -0.17
CA VAL A 360 9.10 -8.19 1.07
C VAL A 360 8.09 -9.29 1.40
N THR A 361 8.51 -10.55 1.18
CA THR A 361 7.60 -11.70 1.26
C THR A 361 7.16 -12.00 2.70
N THR A 362 6.16 -12.84 2.86
CA THR A 362 5.70 -13.33 4.16
C THR A 362 6.72 -14.25 4.86
N ARG A 363 7.75 -14.68 4.15
CA ARG A 363 8.89 -15.41 4.70
C ARG A 363 9.70 -14.55 5.69
N VAL A 364 9.66 -13.23 5.55
CA VAL A 364 10.30 -12.27 6.46
C VAL A 364 9.34 -11.97 7.63
N PRO A 365 9.69 -12.29 8.87
CA PRO A 365 8.87 -11.95 10.03
C PRO A 365 8.72 -10.44 10.16
N ARG A 366 7.55 -9.98 10.63
CA ARG A 366 7.27 -8.58 10.94
C ARG A 366 7.37 -8.38 12.44
N VAL A 367 8.11 -7.36 12.84
CA VAL A 367 8.17 -6.87 14.23
C VAL A 367 7.39 -5.56 14.27
N TYR A 368 6.26 -5.59 14.95
CA TYR A 368 5.40 -4.42 15.11
C TYR A 368 5.76 -3.69 16.39
N LYS A 369 6.11 -2.42 16.26
CA LYS A 369 6.33 -1.54 17.40
C LYS A 369 5.11 -0.65 17.57
N TYR A 370 4.47 -0.72 18.74
CA TYR A 370 3.31 0.12 19.07
C TYR A 370 3.23 0.38 20.57
N GLN A 371 3.14 1.67 20.98
CA GLN A 371 3.01 2.09 22.38
C GLN A 371 4.09 1.46 23.29
N ASN A 372 5.36 1.53 22.86
CA ASN A 372 6.53 0.94 23.54
C ASN A 372 6.50 -0.59 23.70
N LYS A 373 5.61 -1.29 23.00
CA LYS A 373 5.59 -2.74 22.93
C LYS A 373 6.05 -3.19 21.54
N GLU A 374 6.69 -4.36 21.50
CA GLU A 374 7.08 -5.02 20.25
C GLU A 374 6.41 -6.39 20.19
N VAL A 375 5.81 -6.69 19.05
CA VAL A 375 5.16 -7.98 18.77
C VAL A 375 5.74 -8.53 17.48
N GLU A 376 6.30 -9.75 17.56
CA GLU A 376 6.78 -10.48 16.40
C GLU A 376 5.67 -11.33 15.81
N VAL A 377 5.49 -11.23 14.49
CA VAL A 377 4.59 -12.10 13.72
C VAL A 377 5.38 -12.84 12.66
N ASN A 378 5.41 -14.16 12.79
CA ASN A 378 6.08 -15.06 11.85
C ASN A 378 5.03 -15.84 11.06
N TYR A 379 4.90 -15.55 9.76
CA TYR A 379 3.90 -16.16 8.89
C TYR A 379 4.25 -17.59 8.43
N LEU A 380 5.53 -18.04 8.58
CA LEU A 380 5.94 -19.40 8.24
C LEU A 380 5.68 -20.40 9.35
N GLY A 381 5.59 -19.93 10.59
CA GLY A 381 5.52 -20.78 11.77
C GLY A 381 4.15 -21.32 12.09
N GLY A 382 3.21 -21.44 11.15
CA GLY A 382 1.83 -21.78 11.50
C GLY A 382 1.38 -20.99 12.74
N LEU A 383 0.16 -20.64 12.92
CA LEU A 383 -0.31 -19.88 14.07
C LEU A 383 0.02 -20.57 15.40
N ASP A 384 1.26 -20.55 15.85
CA ASP A 384 1.56 -20.66 17.27
C ASP A 384 1.14 -19.36 17.91
N GLU A 385 -0.16 -19.26 18.14
CA GLU A 385 -0.78 -18.28 18.99
C GLU A 385 -0.21 -18.40 20.40
N LYS A 386 0.85 -17.67 20.63
CA LYS A 386 1.19 -17.18 21.96
C LYS A 386 1.36 -15.67 21.84
N ILE A 387 0.25 -15.00 21.78
CA ILE A 387 0.09 -13.58 22.12
C ILE A 387 -0.51 -13.49 23.50
#